data_a0c6df60a5a44fa74d69b1b8d0a965e5
#
_entry.id   a0c6df60a5a44fa74d69b1b8d0a965e5
#
_cell.length_a   1.000
_cell.length_b   1.000
_cell.length_c   1.000
_cell.angle_alpha   90.00
_cell.angle_beta   90.00
_cell.angle_gamma   90.00
#
_symmetry.space_group_name_H-M   'P 1'
#
loop_
_entity.id
_entity.type
_entity.pdbx_description
1 polymer ?
#
loop_
_entity_poly.entity_id
_entity_poly.type
_entity_poly.pdbx_seq_one_letter_code
_entity_poly.pdbx_strand_id
1 'polypeptide(L)'
;TESAGKFLPLMTGGVRSYPHEINGRKYRTATILKSNRGGNYRSTMTFELNGYQPPEGQRWQAGEDVIKQLEHDGYIEFRDGTPFRRYFEDEEGAEHDPFYCFMEVEWSSTSEAGKLELSELVGENHGFDTVKPTRIVKTLLQSCTTKDDLIVDFFGGSGTTAQAVMDLNKSDDGRRKFILVQIPEFTEE
;
A
#
# COMPACT_ATOMS: atom_id res chain seq x y z
N THR A 1 -6.49 3.38 -19.97
CA THR A 1 -6.32 4.56 -19.09
C THR A 1 -6.98 4.41 -17.71
N GLU A 2 -7.42 3.24 -17.32
CA GLU A 2 -8.08 3.01 -16.00
C GLU A 2 -7.11 2.67 -14.87
N SER A 3 -5.83 2.54 -15.11
CA SER A 3 -4.84 2.18 -14.08
C SER A 3 -4.00 3.36 -13.55
N ALA A 4 -4.19 4.55 -14.06
CA ALA A 4 -3.49 5.72 -13.56
C ALA A 4 -3.99 6.10 -12.17
N GLY A 5 -3.22 5.82 -11.14
CA GLY A 5 -3.47 6.27 -9.77
C GLY A 5 -3.76 5.20 -8.72
N LYS A 6 -3.66 3.92 -9.04
CA LYS A 6 -3.67 2.87 -8.01
C LYS A 6 -2.23 2.56 -7.61
N PHE A 7 -1.83 2.97 -6.43
CA PHE A 7 -0.63 2.45 -5.81
C PHE A 7 -0.78 0.94 -5.61
N LEU A 8 0.20 0.18 -6.07
CA LEU A 8 0.28 -1.22 -5.75
C LEU A 8 0.62 -1.34 -4.26
N PRO A 9 -0.15 -2.09 -3.49
CA PRO A 9 0.16 -2.23 -2.08
C PRO A 9 1.52 -2.90 -1.91
N LEU A 10 2.29 -2.45 -0.91
CA LEU A 10 3.56 -3.07 -0.55
C LEU A 10 3.29 -4.46 0.02
N MET A 11 4.01 -5.46 -0.44
CA MET A 11 3.99 -6.78 0.17
C MET A 11 4.73 -6.72 1.51
N THR A 12 3.99 -6.75 2.60
CA THR A 12 4.55 -6.89 3.93
C THR A 12 4.26 -8.28 4.46
N GLY A 13 5.17 -8.81 5.20
CA GLY A 13 5.09 -10.20 5.69
C GLY A 13 4.13 -10.42 6.86
N GLY A 14 3.09 -9.61 7.02
CA GLY A 14 2.05 -9.84 8.00
C GLY A 14 1.18 -11.04 7.60
N VAL A 15 1.13 -12.08 8.42
CA VAL A 15 0.22 -13.20 8.22
C VAL A 15 -1.10 -12.87 8.89
N ARG A 16 -2.18 -12.71 8.12
CA ARG A 16 -3.53 -12.57 8.67
C ARG A 16 -3.89 -13.87 9.40
N SER A 17 -4.47 -13.71 10.58
CA SER A 17 -5.01 -14.84 11.32
C SER A 17 -6.48 -15.03 10.99
N TYR A 18 -6.87 -16.27 10.67
CA TYR A 18 -8.25 -16.69 10.44
C TYR A 18 -8.69 -17.68 11.51
N PRO A 19 -9.00 -17.17 12.73
CA PRO A 19 -9.20 -18.00 13.92
C PRO A 19 -10.54 -18.76 13.94
N HIS A 20 -11.40 -18.51 12.97
CA HIS A 20 -12.75 -19.09 12.91
C HIS A 20 -12.90 -19.97 11.69
N GLU A 21 -13.84 -20.93 11.76
CA GLU A 21 -14.17 -21.81 10.66
C GLU A 21 -15.68 -22.01 10.57
N ILE A 22 -16.22 -22.02 9.35
CA ILE A 22 -17.60 -22.38 9.04
C ILE A 22 -17.65 -23.15 7.71
N ASN A 23 -18.31 -24.30 7.69
CA ASN A 23 -18.43 -25.16 6.51
C ASN A 23 -17.08 -25.48 5.84
N GLY A 24 -16.00 -25.67 6.63
CA GLY A 24 -14.67 -25.97 6.13
C GLY A 24 -13.90 -24.74 5.59
N ARG A 25 -14.48 -23.53 5.68
CA ARG A 25 -13.83 -22.28 5.25
C ARG A 25 -13.35 -21.50 6.48
N LYS A 26 -12.08 -21.16 6.52
CA LYS A 26 -11.51 -20.31 7.56
C LYS A 26 -11.84 -18.84 7.31
N TYR A 27 -12.12 -18.12 8.38
CA TYR A 27 -12.41 -16.69 8.29
C TYR A 27 -11.96 -15.92 9.52
N ARG A 28 -11.80 -14.63 9.34
CA ARG A 28 -11.66 -13.62 10.40
C ARG A 28 -12.86 -12.69 10.42
N THR A 29 -13.03 -11.97 11.49
CA THR A 29 -14.10 -10.97 11.60
C THR A 29 -13.55 -9.58 11.80
N ALA A 30 -14.28 -8.59 11.29
CA ALA A 30 -14.03 -7.18 11.58
C ALA A 30 -15.37 -6.46 11.83
N THR A 31 -15.28 -5.31 12.49
CA THR A 31 -16.48 -4.48 12.69
C THR A 31 -17.09 -4.09 11.35
N ILE A 32 -18.41 -4.15 11.26
CA ILE A 32 -19.19 -3.69 10.11
C ILE A 32 -19.81 -2.31 10.36
N LEU A 33 -19.51 -1.71 11.48
CA LEU A 33 -19.95 -0.38 11.86
C LEU A 33 -18.83 0.64 11.70
N LYS A 34 -19.22 1.87 11.38
CA LYS A 34 -18.33 3.04 11.31
C LYS A 34 -18.85 4.16 12.21
N SER A 35 -17.93 4.91 12.80
CA SER A 35 -18.27 6.12 13.53
C SER A 35 -18.77 7.22 12.59
N ASN A 36 -19.72 8.03 13.08
CA ASN A 36 -20.22 9.23 12.43
C ASN A 36 -19.36 10.48 12.71
N ARG A 37 -18.21 10.34 13.39
CA ARG A 37 -17.29 11.46 13.66
C ARG A 37 -16.75 12.03 12.35
N GLY A 38 -16.52 13.34 12.30
CA GLY A 38 -15.90 14.01 11.16
C GLY A 38 -16.85 14.42 10.03
N GLY A 39 -18.14 14.68 10.30
CA GLY A 39 -19.08 15.25 9.34
C GLY A 39 -19.61 14.30 8.25
N ASN A 40 -19.29 13.02 8.34
CA ASN A 40 -19.71 11.99 7.37
C ASN A 40 -21.00 11.27 7.80
N TYR A 41 -21.92 11.95 8.47
CA TYR A 41 -23.22 11.36 8.82
C TYR A 41 -24.03 11.05 7.55
N ARG A 42 -24.48 9.79 7.45
CA ARG A 42 -25.39 9.33 6.38
C ARG A 42 -26.58 8.64 7.02
N SER A 43 -27.70 9.34 7.10
CA SER A 43 -28.96 8.83 7.70
C SER A 43 -29.44 7.53 7.03
N THR A 44 -29.16 7.35 5.75
CA THR A 44 -29.49 6.14 4.99
C THR A 44 -28.70 4.89 5.40
N MET A 45 -27.72 5.02 6.29
CA MET A 45 -26.88 3.92 6.77
C MET A 45 -27.13 3.58 8.25
N THR A 46 -28.30 3.95 8.79
CA THR A 46 -28.70 3.71 10.20
C THR A 46 -29.99 2.87 10.30
N PHE A 47 -30.26 2.03 9.31
CA PHE A 47 -31.41 1.14 9.25
C PHE A 47 -31.27 -0.06 10.23
N GLU A 48 -32.38 -0.72 10.53
CA GLU A 48 -32.43 -1.94 11.33
C GLU A 48 -32.18 -3.18 10.47
N LEU A 49 -31.37 -4.12 10.99
CA LEU A 49 -31.13 -5.44 10.40
C LEU A 49 -31.25 -6.51 11.49
N ASN A 50 -32.15 -7.47 11.32
CA ASN A 50 -32.38 -8.59 12.25
C ASN A 50 -32.58 -8.15 13.71
N GLY A 51 -33.32 -7.06 13.94
CA GLY A 51 -33.54 -6.49 15.27
C GLY A 51 -32.37 -5.66 15.82
N TYR A 52 -31.31 -5.49 15.05
CA TYR A 52 -30.16 -4.65 15.43
C TYR A 52 -30.19 -3.32 14.69
N GLN A 53 -30.08 -2.24 15.45
CA GLN A 53 -29.92 -0.89 14.92
C GLN A 53 -28.57 -0.35 15.37
N PRO A 54 -27.77 0.26 14.48
CA PRO A 54 -26.52 0.90 14.89
C PRO A 54 -26.74 1.89 16.04
N PRO A 55 -25.93 1.84 17.11
CA PRO A 55 -26.07 2.75 18.24
C PRO A 55 -25.81 4.20 17.81
N GLU A 56 -26.25 5.13 18.65
CA GLU A 56 -26.02 6.55 18.42
C GLU A 56 -24.54 6.85 18.17
N GLY A 57 -24.25 7.67 17.17
CA GLY A 57 -22.89 7.98 16.75
C GLY A 57 -22.23 6.94 15.84
N GLN A 58 -22.93 5.88 15.47
CA GLN A 58 -22.46 4.85 14.54
C GLN A 58 -23.41 4.66 13.36
N ARG A 59 -22.91 4.01 12.31
CA ARG A 59 -23.67 3.61 11.14
C ARG A 59 -23.08 2.36 10.50
N TRP A 60 -23.83 1.71 9.64
CA TRP A 60 -23.32 0.64 8.77
C TRP A 60 -22.19 1.15 7.86
N GLN A 61 -21.30 0.27 7.46
CA GLN A 61 -20.19 0.60 6.53
C GLN A 61 -20.68 0.87 5.11
N ALA A 62 -21.85 0.30 4.73
CA ALA A 62 -22.44 0.40 3.40
C ALA A 62 -23.95 0.69 3.48
N GLY A 63 -24.57 0.94 2.33
CA GLY A 63 -26.01 1.12 2.20
C GLY A 63 -26.78 -0.17 2.49
N GLU A 64 -28.09 0.00 2.68
CA GLU A 64 -29.01 -1.08 3.13
C GLU A 64 -28.97 -2.30 2.22
N ASP A 65 -29.05 -2.10 0.89
CA ASP A 65 -29.05 -3.19 -0.07
C ASP A 65 -27.78 -4.04 0.02
N VAL A 66 -26.61 -3.39 0.18
CA VAL A 66 -25.31 -4.08 0.28
C VAL A 66 -25.22 -4.86 1.59
N ILE A 67 -25.66 -4.29 2.70
CA ILE A 67 -25.63 -4.97 4.01
C ILE A 67 -26.59 -6.17 4.03
N LYS A 68 -27.80 -6.02 3.49
CA LYS A 68 -28.75 -7.12 3.38
C LYS A 68 -28.24 -8.26 2.47
N GLN A 69 -27.56 -7.90 1.38
CA GLN A 69 -26.93 -8.90 0.51
C GLN A 69 -25.81 -9.65 1.24
N LEU A 70 -24.92 -8.92 1.96
CA LEU A 70 -23.87 -9.55 2.77
C LEU A 70 -24.43 -10.47 3.85
N GLU A 71 -25.55 -10.10 4.46
CA GLU A 71 -26.22 -10.94 5.46
C GLU A 71 -26.81 -12.20 4.80
N HIS A 72 -27.56 -12.05 3.71
CA HIS A 72 -28.12 -13.15 2.94
C HIS A 72 -27.05 -14.16 2.49
N ASP A 73 -25.89 -13.67 2.05
CA ASP A 73 -24.77 -14.48 1.55
C ASP A 73 -23.90 -15.05 2.68
N GLY A 74 -24.27 -14.82 3.95
CA GLY A 74 -23.59 -15.38 5.10
C GLY A 74 -22.30 -14.66 5.51
N TYR A 75 -22.08 -13.43 5.03
CA TYR A 75 -20.92 -12.61 5.38
C TYR A 75 -21.09 -11.79 6.66
N ILE A 76 -22.26 -11.82 7.29
CA ILE A 76 -22.49 -11.16 8.58
C ILE A 76 -22.75 -12.21 9.64
N GLU A 77 -22.15 -12.04 10.81
CA GLU A 77 -22.47 -12.80 12.00
C GLU A 77 -22.76 -11.88 13.16
N PHE A 78 -23.67 -12.31 14.03
CA PHE A 78 -23.97 -11.63 15.27
C PHE A 78 -23.32 -12.39 16.42
N ARG A 79 -22.52 -11.70 17.26
CA ARG A 79 -21.95 -12.20 18.51
C ARG A 79 -22.42 -11.30 19.64
N ASP A 80 -23.06 -11.87 20.60
CA ASP A 80 -23.63 -11.12 21.75
C ASP A 80 -24.46 -9.89 21.30
N GLY A 81 -25.24 -10.07 20.23
CA GLY A 81 -26.05 -9.02 19.63
C GLY A 81 -25.31 -7.99 18.80
N THR A 82 -23.98 -8.10 18.64
CA THR A 82 -23.16 -7.18 17.83
C THR A 82 -22.85 -7.77 16.46
N PRO A 83 -23.07 -7.02 15.36
CA PRO A 83 -22.77 -7.52 14.00
C PRO A 83 -21.29 -7.36 13.65
N PHE A 84 -20.74 -8.40 13.04
CA PHE A 84 -19.40 -8.44 12.47
C PHE A 84 -19.45 -8.91 11.03
N ARG A 85 -18.55 -8.41 10.19
CA ARG A 85 -18.32 -8.92 8.83
C ARG A 85 -17.32 -10.06 8.87
N ARG A 86 -17.65 -11.15 8.18
CA ARG A 86 -16.72 -12.25 7.89
C ARG A 86 -15.88 -11.92 6.68
N TYR A 87 -14.60 -12.24 6.77
CA TYR A 87 -13.63 -12.20 5.68
C TYR A 87 -13.01 -13.59 5.56
N PHE A 88 -13.25 -14.25 4.47
CA PHE A 88 -12.80 -15.62 4.24
C PHE A 88 -11.37 -15.64 3.69
N GLU A 89 -10.56 -16.60 4.16
CA GLU A 89 -9.15 -16.75 3.77
C GLU A 89 -9.00 -16.96 2.26
N ASP A 90 -9.88 -17.75 1.67
CA ASP A 90 -9.91 -18.08 0.23
C ASP A 90 -10.36 -16.92 -0.68
N GLU A 91 -10.93 -15.86 -0.12
CA GLU A 91 -11.39 -14.66 -0.84
C GLU A 91 -10.50 -13.44 -0.61
N GLU A 92 -9.82 -13.38 0.53
CA GLU A 92 -8.85 -12.31 0.80
C GLU A 92 -7.53 -12.66 0.10
N GLY A 93 -7.16 -11.94 -0.93
CA GLY A 93 -5.87 -12.11 -1.61
C GLY A 93 -4.66 -11.92 -0.67
N ALA A 94 -3.46 -12.05 -1.22
CA ALA A 94 -2.22 -11.82 -0.47
C ALA A 94 -2.29 -10.51 0.33
N GLU A 95 -1.76 -10.55 1.56
CA GLU A 95 -1.70 -9.34 2.38
C GLU A 95 -0.79 -8.31 1.75
N HIS A 96 -1.36 -7.16 1.50
CA HIS A 96 -0.62 -5.99 1.08
C HIS A 96 -0.93 -4.87 2.07
N ASP A 97 0.09 -4.29 2.65
CA ASP A 97 -0.10 -3.08 3.42
C ASP A 97 -0.29 -1.88 2.49
N PRO A 98 -1.14 -0.93 2.86
CA PRO A 98 -1.23 0.32 2.12
C PRO A 98 0.12 1.03 2.18
N PHE A 99 0.42 1.78 1.12
CA PHE A 99 1.57 2.67 1.13
C PHE A 99 1.34 3.76 2.18
N TYR A 100 2.19 3.79 3.22
CA TYR A 100 2.08 4.77 4.28
C TYR A 100 2.70 6.11 3.86
N CYS A 101 2.12 7.21 4.34
CA CYS A 101 2.66 8.55 4.12
C CYS A 101 3.93 8.84 4.96
N PHE A 102 4.26 7.98 5.89
CA PHE A 102 5.51 8.01 6.67
C PHE A 102 6.28 6.71 6.41
N MET A 103 7.55 6.84 6.06
CA MET A 103 8.47 5.72 5.87
C MET A 103 9.48 5.70 7.01
N GLU A 104 9.53 4.60 7.74
CA GLU A 104 10.57 4.34 8.73
C GLU A 104 11.94 4.16 8.04
N VAL A 105 13.02 4.30 8.81
CA VAL A 105 14.41 4.21 8.31
C VAL A 105 14.69 2.85 7.64
N GLU A 106 14.05 1.78 8.12
CA GLU A 106 14.15 0.44 7.53
C GLU A 106 13.71 0.41 6.06
N TRP A 107 12.80 1.31 5.66
CA TRP A 107 12.26 1.40 4.31
C TRP A 107 12.92 2.51 3.49
N SER A 108 13.31 3.62 4.12
CA SER A 108 13.83 4.80 3.46
C SER A 108 15.34 4.83 3.40
N SER A 109 16.02 4.25 4.40
CA SER A 109 17.46 4.41 4.62
C SER A 109 17.85 5.88 4.90
N THR A 110 19.13 6.21 4.90
CA THR A 110 19.65 7.56 5.18
C THR A 110 20.45 8.12 3.99
N SER A 111 20.67 9.44 3.97
CA SER A 111 21.49 10.07 2.92
C SER A 111 22.95 9.62 2.98
N GLU A 112 23.46 9.33 4.17
CA GLU A 112 24.81 8.79 4.37
C GLU A 112 24.93 7.40 3.72
N ALA A 113 23.91 6.55 3.87
CA ALA A 113 23.89 5.25 3.21
C ALA A 113 23.85 5.41 1.68
N GLY A 114 23.06 6.37 1.16
CA GLY A 114 23.04 6.65 -0.27
C GLY A 114 24.41 7.09 -0.82
N LYS A 115 25.15 7.92 -0.05
CA LYS A 115 26.51 8.34 -0.43
C LYS A 115 27.49 7.17 -0.43
N LEU A 116 27.41 6.27 0.54
CA LEU A 116 28.22 5.05 0.59
C LEU A 116 27.90 4.11 -0.60
N GLU A 117 26.61 3.89 -0.88
CA GLU A 117 26.18 3.09 -2.04
C GLU A 117 26.79 3.64 -3.36
N LEU A 118 26.76 4.97 -3.55
CA LEU A 118 27.36 5.59 -4.73
C LEU A 118 28.88 5.44 -4.75
N SER A 119 29.54 5.64 -3.60
CA SER A 119 31.00 5.50 -3.48
C SER A 119 31.47 4.07 -3.80
N GLU A 120 30.70 3.05 -3.42
CA GLU A 120 31.00 1.65 -3.77
C GLU A 120 30.91 1.38 -5.28
N LEU A 121 30.02 2.10 -5.99
CA LEU A 121 29.81 1.91 -7.42
C LEU A 121 30.83 2.68 -8.29
N VAL A 122 31.13 3.92 -7.94
CA VAL A 122 31.90 4.85 -8.80
C VAL A 122 33.16 5.42 -8.14
N GLY A 123 33.43 5.06 -6.88
CA GLY A 123 34.56 5.58 -6.09
C GLY A 123 34.19 6.79 -5.23
N GLU A 124 35.04 7.15 -4.28
CA GLU A 124 34.75 8.19 -3.27
C GLU A 124 34.71 9.62 -3.83
N ASN A 125 35.39 9.89 -4.93
CA ASN A 125 35.52 11.21 -5.53
C ASN A 125 34.44 11.51 -6.58
N HIS A 126 33.21 11.18 -6.31
CA HIS A 126 32.09 11.33 -7.26
C HIS A 126 31.49 12.76 -7.28
N GLY A 127 31.88 13.66 -6.38
CA GLY A 127 31.43 15.06 -6.37
C GLY A 127 30.02 15.34 -5.86
N PHE A 128 29.26 14.33 -5.41
CA PHE A 128 27.92 14.53 -4.87
C PHE A 128 27.94 14.62 -3.35
N ASP A 129 27.49 15.74 -2.80
CA ASP A 129 27.38 15.94 -1.34
C ASP A 129 26.21 15.21 -0.73
N THR A 130 25.09 15.14 -1.44
CA THR A 130 23.86 14.50 -0.99
C THR A 130 23.38 13.51 -2.03
N VAL A 131 23.26 12.25 -1.64
CA VAL A 131 22.78 11.16 -2.50
C VAL A 131 21.55 10.53 -1.86
N LYS A 132 20.50 10.33 -2.64
CA LYS A 132 19.33 9.58 -2.16
C LYS A 132 19.66 8.08 -2.12
N PRO A 133 19.34 7.39 -1.03
CA PRO A 133 19.55 5.93 -0.99
C PRO A 133 18.66 5.23 -2.03
N THR A 134 19.22 4.23 -2.69
CA THR A 134 18.53 3.45 -3.72
C THR A 134 17.28 2.78 -3.16
N ARG A 135 17.30 2.40 -1.90
CA ARG A 135 16.21 1.70 -1.21
C ARG A 135 14.88 2.48 -1.23
N ILE A 136 14.91 3.78 -0.93
CA ILE A 136 13.67 4.59 -0.94
C ILE A 136 13.06 4.67 -2.35
N VAL A 137 13.89 4.89 -3.37
CA VAL A 137 13.42 4.96 -4.76
C VAL A 137 12.89 3.61 -5.21
N LYS A 138 13.57 2.53 -4.87
CA LYS A 138 13.13 1.16 -5.15
C LYS A 138 11.77 0.88 -4.53
N THR A 139 11.56 1.22 -3.25
CA THR A 139 10.27 1.04 -2.55
C THR A 139 9.15 1.83 -3.22
N LEU A 140 9.41 3.07 -3.62
CA LEU A 140 8.43 3.88 -4.36
C LEU A 140 8.08 3.26 -5.71
N LEU A 141 9.07 2.84 -6.48
CA LEU A 141 8.86 2.21 -7.79
C LEU A 141 8.10 0.89 -7.68
N GLN A 142 8.37 0.07 -6.67
CA GLN A 142 7.62 -1.17 -6.40
C GLN A 142 6.13 -0.94 -6.20
N SER A 143 5.76 0.19 -5.59
CA SER A 143 4.36 0.50 -5.28
C SER A 143 3.62 1.23 -6.40
N CYS A 144 4.33 1.81 -7.39
CA CYS A 144 3.70 2.62 -8.43
C CYS A 144 4.00 2.18 -9.87
N THR A 145 4.81 1.12 -10.07
CA THR A 145 5.17 0.65 -11.43
C THR A 145 4.89 -0.83 -11.61
N THR A 146 4.53 -1.19 -12.83
CA THR A 146 4.52 -2.57 -13.32
C THR A 146 5.90 -2.96 -13.88
N LYS A 147 6.06 -4.22 -14.30
CA LYS A 147 7.35 -4.75 -14.78
C LYS A 147 7.86 -4.17 -16.10
N ASP A 148 7.00 -3.53 -16.88
CA ASP A 148 7.30 -3.05 -18.23
C ASP A 148 7.22 -1.52 -18.38
N ASP A 149 7.05 -0.78 -17.28
CA ASP A 149 6.83 0.67 -17.30
C ASP A 149 8.11 1.45 -17.68
N LEU A 150 7.88 2.67 -18.20
CA LEU A 150 8.92 3.67 -18.42
C LEU A 150 8.93 4.68 -17.26
N ILE A 151 10.06 4.80 -16.61
CA ILE A 151 10.29 5.73 -15.52
C ILE A 151 11.05 6.95 -16.06
N VAL A 152 10.55 8.15 -15.78
CA VAL A 152 11.22 9.39 -16.19
C VAL A 152 11.55 10.20 -14.93
N ASP A 153 12.81 10.55 -14.77
CA ASP A 153 13.31 11.39 -13.68
C ASP A 153 13.93 12.66 -14.28
N PHE A 154 13.31 13.80 -14.02
CA PHE A 154 13.74 15.10 -14.54
C PHE A 154 14.86 15.75 -13.73
N PHE A 155 15.26 15.14 -12.62
CA PHE A 155 16.34 15.63 -11.74
C PHE A 155 17.24 14.45 -11.35
N GLY A 156 17.83 13.81 -12.37
CA GLY A 156 18.55 12.54 -12.25
C GLY A 156 19.67 12.51 -11.21
N GLY A 157 20.29 13.66 -10.92
CA GLY A 157 21.35 13.79 -9.89
C GLY A 157 22.42 12.72 -10.05
N SER A 158 22.62 11.94 -8.98
CA SER A 158 23.61 10.84 -8.95
C SER A 158 23.15 9.58 -9.70
N GLY A 159 21.97 9.56 -10.32
CA GLY A 159 21.45 8.39 -11.04
C GLY A 159 20.78 7.34 -10.16
N THR A 160 20.44 7.65 -8.93
CA THR A 160 19.78 6.71 -7.99
C THR A 160 18.54 6.05 -8.56
N THR A 161 17.75 6.77 -9.35
CA THR A 161 16.55 6.22 -10.01
C THR A 161 16.93 5.12 -11.01
N ALA A 162 18.01 5.30 -11.79
CA ALA A 162 18.49 4.28 -12.71
C ALA A 162 18.91 3.01 -11.96
N GLN A 163 19.70 3.16 -10.89
CA GLN A 163 20.12 2.05 -10.06
C GLN A 163 18.91 1.30 -9.48
N ALA A 164 17.93 2.01 -8.94
CA ALA A 164 16.71 1.41 -8.39
C ALA A 164 15.93 0.61 -9.43
N VAL A 165 15.83 1.11 -10.68
CA VAL A 165 15.16 0.40 -11.78
C VAL A 165 15.93 -0.86 -12.15
N MET A 166 17.25 -0.80 -12.25
CA MET A 166 18.09 -1.96 -12.56
C MET A 166 17.98 -3.04 -11.47
N ASP A 167 18.01 -2.64 -10.20
CA ASP A 167 17.87 -3.54 -9.05
C ASP A 167 16.49 -4.20 -9.01
N LEU A 168 15.42 -3.44 -9.33
CA LEU A 168 14.08 -4.00 -9.43
C LEU A 168 13.99 -5.02 -10.55
N ASN A 169 14.44 -4.68 -11.74
CA ASN A 169 14.43 -5.60 -12.88
C ASN A 169 15.17 -6.90 -12.58
N LYS A 170 16.31 -6.80 -11.87
CA LYS A 170 17.06 -7.98 -11.43
C LYS A 170 16.31 -8.80 -10.39
N SER A 171 15.54 -8.16 -9.50
CA SER A 171 14.87 -8.84 -8.38
C SER A 171 13.56 -9.50 -8.77
N ASP A 172 12.85 -8.97 -9.77
CA ASP A 172 11.51 -9.43 -10.15
C ASP A 172 11.40 -9.86 -11.64
N ASP A 173 12.54 -9.97 -12.31
CA ASP A 173 12.64 -10.31 -13.75
C ASP A 173 11.84 -9.32 -14.62
N GLY A 174 11.90 -8.04 -14.25
CA GLY A 174 11.22 -6.94 -14.94
C GLY A 174 12.00 -6.41 -16.13
N ARG A 175 11.33 -5.59 -16.95
CA ARG A 175 11.88 -4.93 -18.14
C ARG A 175 11.60 -3.44 -18.15
N ARG A 176 11.48 -2.85 -16.94
CA ARG A 176 11.29 -1.39 -16.79
C ARG A 176 12.42 -0.66 -17.49
N LYS A 177 12.08 0.46 -18.10
CA LYS A 177 13.03 1.37 -18.76
C LYS A 177 13.08 2.67 -17.96
N PHE A 178 14.15 3.44 -18.12
CA PHE A 178 14.27 4.75 -17.50
C PHE A 178 14.85 5.78 -18.45
N ILE A 179 14.51 7.05 -18.22
CA ILE A 179 15.10 8.23 -18.82
C ILE A 179 15.47 9.16 -17.67
N LEU A 180 16.75 9.54 -17.58
CA LEU A 180 17.20 10.54 -16.62
C LEU A 180 17.50 11.84 -17.37
N VAL A 181 17.01 12.94 -16.84
CA VAL A 181 17.31 14.29 -17.32
C VAL A 181 18.05 15.02 -16.20
N GLN A 182 19.20 15.60 -16.52
CA GLN A 182 19.99 16.39 -15.57
C GLN A 182 20.44 17.67 -16.24
N ILE A 183 20.26 18.79 -15.55
CA ILE A 183 20.84 20.07 -15.98
C ILE A 183 22.33 20.01 -15.67
N PRO A 184 23.20 20.34 -16.64
CA PRO A 184 24.64 20.39 -16.38
C PRO A 184 24.94 21.42 -15.29
N GLU A 185 25.67 21.00 -14.26
CA GLU A 185 26.23 21.88 -13.26
C GLU A 185 27.73 22.06 -13.57
N PHE A 186 28.21 23.30 -13.48
CA PHE A 186 29.63 23.57 -13.60
C PHE A 186 30.28 23.09 -12.29
N THR A 187 31.10 22.06 -12.37
CA THR A 187 32.00 21.70 -11.28
C THR A 187 33.18 22.67 -11.32
N GLU A 188 33.46 23.39 -10.22
CA GLU A 188 34.75 24.12 -10.10
C GLU A 188 35.85 23.06 -10.11
N GLU A 189 36.81 23.24 -11.01
CA GLU A 189 38.03 22.42 -11.10
C GLU A 189 38.96 22.63 -9.89
#